data_c151db601ceae92231318f69a962f660
#
_entry.id   c151db601ceae92231318f69a962f660
#
_cell.length_a   1.000
_cell.length_b   1.000
_cell.length_c   1.000
_cell.angle_alpha   90.00
_cell.angle_beta   90.00
_cell.angle_gamma   90.00
#
_symmetry.space_group_name_H-M   'P 1'
#
loop_
_entity.id
_entity.type
_entity.pdbx_description
1 polymer ?
#
loop_
_entity_poly.entity_id
_entity_poly.type
_entity_poly.pdbx_seq_one_letter_code
_entity_poly.pdbx_strand_id
1 'polypeptide(L)'
;MIIKRGKVFQEDGNFLEQTLYVNDHRLVDKAEYQDDGEVIDAEGLLVLPGLVDIHSHGAAGEDFSDGNPEGFKKILQYEKRCGITSYCPTSMTFPKERLRQIFASIKGAQTEDGATVVGINMEGPFLDPA
;
A
#
# COMPACT_ATOMS: atom_id res chain seq x y z
N MET A 1 -2.05 4.88 -19.59
CA MET A 1 -3.13 3.92 -19.22
C MET A 1 -4.47 4.63 -19.14
N ILE A 2 -5.53 4.00 -19.60
CA ILE A 2 -6.92 4.48 -19.44
C ILE A 2 -7.70 3.47 -18.57
N ILE A 3 -8.48 3.96 -17.58
CA ILE A 3 -9.46 3.15 -16.86
C ILE A 3 -10.85 3.65 -17.27
N LYS A 4 -11.67 2.80 -17.85
CA LYS A 4 -12.98 3.17 -18.41
C LYS A 4 -14.11 2.33 -17.85
N ARG A 5 -15.35 2.85 -17.91
CA ARG A 5 -16.61 2.20 -17.51
C ARG A 5 -16.72 1.80 -16.03
N GLY A 6 -15.79 2.27 -15.19
CA GLY A 6 -15.83 2.04 -13.74
C GLY A 6 -16.62 3.11 -13.03
N LYS A 7 -17.19 2.73 -11.88
CA LYS A 7 -17.78 3.68 -10.93
C LYS A 7 -16.68 4.23 -10.03
N VAL A 8 -16.24 5.46 -10.29
CA VAL A 8 -15.14 6.12 -9.60
C VAL A 8 -15.65 6.82 -8.36
N PHE A 9 -15.01 6.59 -7.23
CA PHE A 9 -15.28 7.27 -5.96
C PHE A 9 -14.96 8.77 -6.08
N GLN A 10 -15.87 9.62 -5.60
CA GLN A 10 -15.77 11.06 -5.63
C GLN A 10 -15.53 11.63 -4.22
N GLU A 11 -15.05 12.85 -4.13
CA GLU A 11 -14.79 13.53 -2.85
C GLU A 11 -16.04 13.71 -1.97
N ASP A 12 -17.22 13.78 -2.58
CA ASP A 12 -18.51 13.87 -1.87
C ASP A 12 -19.02 12.52 -1.33
N GLY A 13 -18.24 11.45 -1.51
CA GLY A 13 -18.60 10.10 -1.06
C GLY A 13 -19.46 9.31 -2.04
N ASN A 14 -19.85 9.89 -3.17
CA ASN A 14 -20.61 9.22 -4.20
C ASN A 14 -19.72 8.49 -5.20
N PHE A 15 -20.36 7.71 -6.07
CA PHE A 15 -19.71 7.02 -7.19
C PHE A 15 -20.30 7.50 -8.50
N LEU A 16 -19.43 7.91 -9.44
CA LEU A 16 -19.83 8.29 -10.79
C LEU A 16 -19.12 7.42 -11.83
N GLU A 17 -19.84 7.03 -12.89
CA GLU A 17 -19.20 6.41 -14.03
C GLU A 17 -18.33 7.46 -14.74
N GLN A 18 -17.04 7.19 -14.77
CA GLN A 18 -16.03 8.13 -15.27
C GLN A 18 -14.88 7.37 -15.92
N THR A 19 -14.27 8.00 -16.91
CA THR A 19 -12.99 7.55 -17.46
C THR A 19 -11.85 8.28 -16.77
N LEU A 20 -10.87 7.53 -16.29
CA LEU A 20 -9.62 8.07 -15.74
C LEU A 20 -8.48 7.90 -16.73
N TYR A 21 -7.62 8.90 -16.81
CA TYR A 21 -6.41 8.93 -17.62
C TYR A 21 -5.20 8.98 -16.71
N VAL A 22 -4.22 8.14 -16.96
CA VAL A 22 -3.02 8.01 -16.13
C VAL A 22 -1.78 8.09 -17.01
N ASN A 23 -0.89 9.03 -16.70
CA ASN A 23 0.47 9.11 -17.23
C ASN A 23 1.45 9.12 -16.07
N ASP A 24 2.57 8.39 -16.18
CA ASP A 24 3.65 8.37 -15.19
C ASP A 24 3.15 8.22 -13.74
N HIS A 25 2.24 7.26 -13.53
CA HIS A 25 1.60 6.95 -12.23
C HIS A 25 0.78 8.10 -11.63
N ARG A 26 0.32 9.06 -12.44
CA ARG A 26 -0.52 10.18 -12.00
C ARG A 26 -1.79 10.27 -12.81
N LEU A 27 -2.89 10.64 -12.15
CA LEU A 27 -4.10 11.03 -12.83
C LEU A 27 -3.86 12.35 -13.56
N VAL A 28 -4.29 12.42 -14.82
CA VAL A 28 -4.18 13.59 -15.67
C VAL A 28 -5.51 13.89 -16.35
N ASP A 29 -5.68 15.11 -16.84
CA ASP A 29 -6.82 15.45 -17.67
C ASP A 29 -6.73 14.77 -19.04
N LYS A 30 -7.88 14.51 -19.67
CA LYS A 30 -7.93 13.91 -21.00
C LYS A 30 -7.07 14.65 -22.04
N ALA A 31 -6.99 15.97 -21.93
CA ALA A 31 -6.20 16.80 -22.84
C ALA A 31 -4.68 16.62 -22.68
N GLU A 32 -4.24 16.17 -21.52
CA GLU A 32 -2.82 15.94 -21.19
C GLU A 32 -2.41 14.48 -21.37
N TYR A 33 -3.39 13.59 -21.58
CA TYR A 33 -3.14 12.17 -21.72
C TYR A 33 -2.29 11.84 -22.95
N GLN A 34 -1.25 11.07 -22.72
CA GLN A 34 -0.41 10.48 -23.77
C GLN A 34 -0.73 9.00 -23.87
N ASP A 35 -1.23 8.57 -25.02
CA ASP A 35 -1.68 7.20 -25.23
C ASP A 35 -0.49 6.23 -25.21
N ASP A 36 -0.50 5.32 -24.25
CA ASP A 36 0.46 4.22 -24.07
C ASP A 36 -0.13 2.86 -24.49
N GLY A 37 -1.36 2.86 -24.99
CA GLY A 37 -2.08 1.66 -25.43
C GLY A 37 -2.66 0.80 -24.32
N GLU A 38 -2.41 1.12 -23.05
CA GLU A 38 -2.93 0.35 -21.92
C GLU A 38 -4.35 0.79 -21.56
N VAL A 39 -5.29 -0.15 -21.56
CA VAL A 39 -6.70 0.09 -21.23
C VAL A 39 -7.20 -0.94 -20.24
N ILE A 40 -7.69 -0.46 -19.09
CA ILE A 40 -8.40 -1.26 -18.10
C ILE A 40 -9.90 -1.02 -18.27
N ASP A 41 -10.63 -2.10 -18.54
CA ASP A 41 -12.08 -2.07 -18.56
C ASP A 41 -12.62 -2.42 -17.18
N ALA A 42 -13.16 -1.43 -16.50
CA ALA A 42 -13.70 -1.55 -15.15
C ALA A 42 -15.23 -1.63 -15.11
N GLU A 43 -15.88 -2.14 -16.18
CA GLU A 43 -17.32 -2.30 -16.20
C GLU A 43 -17.83 -3.14 -15.03
N GLY A 44 -18.79 -2.58 -14.28
CA GLY A 44 -19.36 -3.23 -13.11
C GLY A 44 -18.48 -3.15 -11.85
N LEU A 45 -17.30 -2.56 -11.91
CA LEU A 45 -16.38 -2.42 -10.78
C LEU A 45 -16.44 -1.04 -10.16
N LEU A 46 -16.07 -0.98 -8.87
CA LEU A 46 -15.79 0.25 -8.16
C LEU A 46 -14.31 0.59 -8.32
N VAL A 47 -14.02 1.84 -8.61
CA VAL A 47 -12.66 2.37 -8.70
C VAL A 47 -12.45 3.34 -7.55
N LEU A 48 -11.53 3.02 -6.66
CA LEU A 48 -11.23 3.80 -5.46
C LEU A 48 -9.74 4.13 -5.43
N PRO A 49 -9.34 5.20 -4.73
CA PRO A 49 -7.96 5.35 -4.30
C PRO A 49 -7.51 4.12 -3.51
N GLY A 50 -6.27 3.72 -3.66
CA GLY A 50 -5.71 2.64 -2.85
C GLY A 50 -5.77 2.99 -1.36
N LEU A 51 -6.08 2.00 -0.54
CA LEU A 51 -6.14 2.18 0.92
C LEU A 51 -4.75 2.35 1.51
N VAL A 52 -4.68 3.00 2.65
CA VAL A 52 -3.45 3.22 3.42
C VAL A 52 -3.58 2.54 4.77
N ASP A 53 -2.70 1.59 5.05
CA ASP A 53 -2.57 0.99 6.39
C ASP A 53 -1.37 1.61 7.10
N ILE A 54 -1.62 2.20 8.26
CA ILE A 54 -0.61 2.86 9.08
C ILE A 54 -0.36 2.15 10.41
N HIS A 55 -1.06 1.05 10.69
CA HIS A 55 -0.92 0.35 11.96
C HIS A 55 -1.36 -1.12 11.86
N SER A 56 -0.48 -1.97 11.36
CA SER A 56 -0.62 -3.42 11.51
C SER A 56 0.75 -4.06 11.76
N HIS A 57 0.75 -5.15 12.53
CA HIS A 57 1.98 -5.83 12.94
C HIS A 57 2.39 -6.93 11.96
N GLY A 58 1.46 -7.40 11.16
CA GLY A 58 1.73 -8.45 10.19
C GLY A 58 0.46 -9.03 9.58
N ALA A 59 0.64 -9.96 8.65
CA ALA A 59 -0.43 -10.64 7.94
C ALA A 59 0.06 -11.97 7.36
N ALA A 60 -0.87 -12.79 6.88
CA ALA A 60 -0.56 -14.08 6.21
C ALA A 60 0.31 -15.04 7.05
N GLY A 61 0.21 -14.96 8.38
CA GLY A 61 0.99 -15.80 9.30
C GLY A 61 2.41 -15.31 9.56
N GLU A 62 2.77 -14.12 9.09
CA GLU A 62 4.07 -13.48 9.30
C GLU A 62 3.93 -12.22 10.16
N ASP A 63 4.95 -11.89 10.94
CA ASP A 63 5.03 -10.68 11.75
C ASP A 63 6.19 -9.80 11.28
N PHE A 64 5.94 -8.50 11.17
CA PHE A 64 6.96 -7.53 10.79
C PHE A 64 8.15 -7.54 11.75
N SER A 65 7.90 -7.75 13.03
CA SER A 65 8.92 -7.75 14.08
C SER A 65 9.79 -9.02 14.12
N ASP A 66 9.46 -10.04 13.33
CA ASP A 66 10.34 -11.20 13.14
C ASP A 66 11.63 -10.81 12.41
N GLY A 67 11.57 -9.75 11.60
CA GLY A 67 12.71 -9.29 10.82
C GLY A 67 13.08 -10.26 9.70
N ASN A 68 12.11 -10.99 9.19
CA ASN A 68 12.26 -11.95 8.09
C ASN A 68 11.90 -11.27 6.75
N PRO A 69 12.87 -11.05 5.83
CA PRO A 69 12.59 -10.39 4.55
C PRO A 69 11.56 -11.14 3.68
N GLU A 70 11.57 -12.46 3.67
CA GLU A 70 10.63 -13.25 2.87
C GLU A 70 9.23 -13.24 3.48
N GLY A 71 9.13 -13.30 4.81
CA GLY A 71 7.87 -13.10 5.52
C GLY A 71 7.29 -11.70 5.27
N PHE A 72 8.15 -10.69 5.29
CA PHE A 72 7.73 -9.32 5.01
C PHE A 72 7.20 -9.13 3.58
N LYS A 73 7.78 -9.77 2.58
CA LYS A 73 7.23 -9.77 1.21
C LYS A 73 5.83 -10.37 1.14
N LYS A 74 5.57 -11.44 1.89
CA LYS A 74 4.22 -12.05 1.96
C LYS A 74 3.20 -11.09 2.59
N ILE A 75 3.61 -10.35 3.64
CA ILE A 75 2.78 -9.29 4.23
C ILE A 75 2.43 -8.26 3.15
N LEU A 76 3.41 -7.70 2.43
CA LEU A 76 3.18 -6.70 1.39
C LEU A 76 2.25 -7.19 0.28
N GLN A 77 2.39 -8.44 -0.14
CA GLN A 77 1.51 -9.06 -1.14
C GLN A 77 0.09 -9.26 -0.62
N TYR A 78 -0.06 -9.61 0.65
CA TYR A 78 -1.36 -9.73 1.29
C TYR A 78 -2.06 -8.38 1.35
N GLU A 79 -1.36 -7.34 1.83
CA GLU A 79 -1.87 -5.98 1.92
C GLU A 79 -2.37 -5.49 0.55
N LYS A 80 -1.58 -5.65 -0.51
CA LYS A 80 -1.97 -5.30 -1.87
C LYS A 80 -3.24 -6.02 -2.32
N ARG A 81 -3.39 -7.30 -2.02
CA ARG A 81 -4.61 -8.07 -2.35
C ARG A 81 -5.84 -7.60 -1.59
N CYS A 82 -5.65 -6.99 -0.43
CA CYS A 82 -6.72 -6.35 0.35
C CYS A 82 -7.03 -4.91 -0.10
N GLY A 83 -6.38 -4.43 -1.16
CA GLY A 83 -6.57 -3.07 -1.69
C GLY A 83 -5.71 -2.00 -1.00
N ILE A 84 -4.81 -2.39 -0.12
CA ILE A 84 -3.86 -1.49 0.53
C ILE A 84 -2.68 -1.27 -0.41
N THR A 85 -2.50 -0.04 -0.87
CA THR A 85 -1.42 0.33 -1.80
C THR A 85 -0.25 0.99 -1.10
N SER A 86 -0.49 1.59 0.09
CA SER A 86 0.53 2.24 0.90
C SER A 86 0.50 1.67 2.31
N TYR A 87 1.64 1.23 2.81
CA TYR A 87 1.75 0.47 4.04
C TYR A 87 2.84 1.02 4.97
N CYS A 88 2.49 1.23 6.24
CA CYS A 88 3.41 1.50 7.34
C CYS A 88 3.40 0.31 8.31
N PRO A 89 4.29 -0.69 8.16
CA PRO A 89 4.38 -1.77 9.11
C PRO A 89 4.67 -1.24 10.51
N THR A 90 4.03 -1.84 11.52
CA THR A 90 4.18 -1.43 12.91
C THR A 90 5.02 -2.43 13.68
N SER A 91 6.11 -1.97 14.30
CA SER A 91 6.89 -2.83 15.18
C SER A 91 6.20 -3.05 16.52
N MET A 92 6.42 -4.22 17.11
CA MET A 92 6.18 -4.41 18.54
C MET A 92 7.21 -3.62 19.35
N THR A 93 6.94 -3.47 20.64
CA THR A 93 7.84 -2.80 21.58
C THR A 93 9.04 -3.69 21.90
N PHE A 94 10.20 -3.33 21.40
CA PHE A 94 11.48 -4.02 21.62
C PHE A 94 12.59 -3.05 22.03
N PRO A 95 13.67 -3.57 22.64
CA PRO A 95 14.88 -2.78 22.87
C PRO A 95 15.44 -2.23 21.53
N LYS A 96 16.05 -1.06 21.60
CA LYS A 96 16.57 -0.32 20.44
C LYS A 96 17.44 -1.17 19.49
N GLU A 97 18.29 -2.03 20.05
CA GLU A 97 19.16 -2.89 19.22
C GLU A 97 18.38 -3.93 18.42
N ARG A 98 17.30 -4.48 18.99
CA ARG A 98 16.41 -5.41 18.28
C ARG A 98 15.66 -4.69 17.15
N LEU A 99 15.13 -3.48 17.41
CA LEU A 99 14.46 -2.68 16.39
C LEU A 99 15.39 -2.35 15.22
N ARG A 100 16.67 -1.99 15.50
CA ARG A 100 17.67 -1.78 14.45
C ARG A 100 17.88 -3.02 13.56
N GLN A 101 17.93 -4.21 14.15
CA GLN A 101 18.07 -5.47 13.42
C GLN A 101 16.85 -5.72 12.54
N ILE A 102 15.63 -5.55 13.08
CA ILE A 102 14.38 -5.70 12.33
C ILE A 102 14.38 -4.77 11.12
N PHE A 103 14.63 -3.49 11.32
CA PHE A 103 14.59 -2.50 10.23
C PHE A 103 15.71 -2.72 9.19
N ALA A 104 16.86 -3.19 9.62
CA ALA A 104 17.95 -3.53 8.71
C ALA A 104 17.62 -4.75 7.85
N SER A 105 16.97 -5.76 8.43
CA SER A 105 16.65 -7.01 7.73
C SER A 105 15.63 -6.86 6.61
N ILE A 106 14.70 -5.90 6.74
CA ILE A 106 13.66 -5.65 5.74
C ILE A 106 14.07 -4.58 4.72
N LYS A 107 15.22 -3.95 4.89
CA LYS A 107 15.72 -2.96 3.95
C LYS A 107 15.92 -3.60 2.58
N GLY A 108 15.19 -3.11 1.58
CA GLY A 108 15.21 -3.66 0.22
C GLY A 108 14.29 -4.87 -0.01
N ALA A 109 13.47 -5.24 0.98
CA ALA A 109 12.48 -6.30 0.82
C ALA A 109 11.21 -5.85 0.04
N GLN A 110 11.16 -4.60 -0.42
CA GLN A 110 10.09 -4.12 -1.29
C GLN A 110 9.95 -5.03 -2.51
N THR A 111 8.72 -5.32 -2.90
CA THR A 111 8.40 -6.14 -4.07
C THR A 111 7.43 -5.38 -4.99
N GLU A 112 7.58 -5.53 -6.31
CA GLU A 112 6.68 -4.93 -7.29
C GLU A 112 5.24 -5.45 -7.14
N ASP A 113 5.09 -6.65 -6.59
CA ASP A 113 3.82 -7.33 -6.38
C ASP A 113 3.21 -7.11 -4.99
N GLY A 114 3.71 -6.14 -4.24
CA GLY A 114 3.26 -5.81 -2.88
C GLY A 114 2.79 -4.37 -2.74
N ALA A 115 2.21 -4.06 -1.56
CA ALA A 115 1.95 -2.70 -1.14
C ALA A 115 3.27 -1.92 -1.01
N THR A 116 3.23 -0.62 -1.30
CA THR A 116 4.42 0.24 -1.17
C THR A 116 4.65 0.60 0.29
N VAL A 117 5.83 0.30 0.80
CA VAL A 117 6.23 0.75 2.15
C VAL A 117 6.52 2.23 2.12
N VAL A 118 5.71 3.02 2.82
CA VAL A 118 5.82 4.49 2.87
C VAL A 118 6.45 5.00 4.16
N GLY A 119 6.65 4.13 5.14
CA GLY A 119 7.25 4.45 6.43
C GLY A 119 7.26 3.24 7.35
N ILE A 120 7.66 3.44 8.60
CA ILE A 120 7.56 2.47 9.67
C ILE A 120 6.88 3.16 10.85
N ASN A 121 5.84 2.53 11.39
CA ASN A 121 5.24 2.96 12.64
C ASN A 121 5.92 2.21 13.80
N MET A 122 6.43 2.92 14.79
CA MET A 122 7.08 2.30 15.96
C MET A 122 6.16 2.34 17.16
N GLU A 123 5.80 1.17 17.65
CA GLU A 123 5.18 1.03 18.96
C GLU A 123 6.30 0.92 20.01
N GLY A 124 6.51 1.98 20.76
CA GLY A 124 7.65 2.09 21.66
C GLY A 124 8.93 2.59 20.95
N PRO A 125 10.12 2.37 21.55
CA PRO A 125 10.45 1.57 22.74
C PRO A 125 10.20 2.28 24.09
N PHE A 126 9.81 3.54 24.10
CA PHE A 126 9.60 4.33 25.30
C PHE A 126 8.09 4.41 25.61
N LEU A 127 7.60 3.42 26.34
CA LEU A 127 6.23 3.40 26.85
C LEU A 127 6.18 3.83 28.30
N ASP A 128 5.11 4.52 28.69
CA ASP A 128 4.85 4.84 30.08
C ASP A 128 4.54 3.55 30.84
N PRO A 129 5.24 3.25 31.94
CA PRO A 129 5.01 2.04 32.73
C PRO A 129 3.77 2.12 33.66
N ALA A 130 2.97 3.19 33.60
CA ALA A 130 1.83 3.45 34.49
C ALA A 130 0.71 2.42 34.39
#